data_fb5671c6f08f57bb8d21913bd897c67d
#
_entry.id   fb5671c6f08f57bb8d21913bd897c67d
#
_cell.length_a   1.000
_cell.length_b   1.000
_cell.length_c   1.000
_cell.angle_alpha   90.00
_cell.angle_beta   90.00
_cell.angle_gamma   90.00
#
_symmetry.space_group_name_H-M   'P 1'
#
loop_
_entity.id
_entity.type
_entity.pdbx_description
1 polymer ?
#
loop_
_entity_poly.entity_id
_entity_poly.type
_entity_poly.pdbx_seq_one_letter_code
_entity_poly.pdbx_strand_id
1 'polypeptide(L)'
;MNRGTLQQILLITDGQSNKGEDPAAVATMANHSGITVNVIGILDEGRSHSSGLQEVENIAQCGGGMSQIVYKQSLSQTVQMVTKQAMNKTIQGFVSKELSNILGEESDIIDITPEKRAEVMEVVEELEETCNLEVLVLVDTSGRMADKLETVKESLIDLSISLNARTGSNKFSVYRFPGKRKDVEKVYGWSSELKNIAAFFPKLTSGGI
;
A
#
# COMPACT_ATOMS: atom_id res chain seq x y z
N MET A 1 -8.64 -18.36 -17.51
CA MET A 1 -9.01 -16.94 -17.35
C MET A 1 -7.79 -16.15 -16.97
N ASN A 2 -7.51 -15.03 -17.66
CA ASN A 2 -6.40 -14.17 -17.30
C ASN A 2 -6.83 -13.41 -16.03
N ARG A 3 -6.30 -13.80 -14.87
CA ARG A 3 -6.62 -13.13 -13.59
C ARG A 3 -5.98 -11.76 -13.61
N GLY A 4 -6.77 -10.71 -13.41
CA GLY A 4 -6.25 -9.34 -13.31
C GLY A 4 -5.16 -9.23 -12.24
N THR A 5 -4.19 -8.36 -12.48
CA THR A 5 -3.13 -8.05 -11.50
C THR A 5 -3.38 -6.67 -10.93
N LEU A 6 -3.57 -6.58 -9.63
CA LEU A 6 -3.63 -5.32 -8.90
C LEU A 6 -2.22 -4.90 -8.51
N GLN A 7 -1.88 -3.65 -8.77
CA GLN A 7 -0.57 -3.08 -8.45
C GLN A 7 -0.71 -1.97 -7.41
N GLN A 8 0.05 -2.08 -6.34
CA GLN A 8 0.02 -1.13 -5.23
C GLN A 8 1.43 -0.71 -4.83
N ILE A 9 1.56 0.55 -4.47
CA ILE A 9 2.71 1.08 -3.72
C ILE A 9 2.24 1.29 -2.28
N LEU A 10 3.03 0.78 -1.33
CA LEU A 10 2.87 1.04 0.09
C LEU A 10 4.06 1.87 0.58
N LEU A 11 3.83 3.14 0.82
CA LEU A 11 4.82 4.06 1.40
C LEU A 11 4.70 4.05 2.92
N ILE A 12 5.81 3.83 3.63
CA ILE A 12 5.90 3.90 5.09
C ILE A 12 6.92 4.98 5.45
N THR A 13 6.48 6.04 6.13
CA THR A 13 7.31 7.21 6.47
C THR A 13 6.91 7.81 7.82
N ASP A 14 7.77 8.62 8.41
CA ASP A 14 7.45 9.41 9.63
C ASP A 14 7.55 10.92 9.42
N GLY A 15 7.73 11.38 8.20
CA GLY A 15 8.02 12.78 7.95
C GLY A 15 7.64 13.31 6.59
N GLN A 16 8.02 14.58 6.41
CA GLN A 16 7.87 15.28 5.15
C GLN A 16 9.03 15.00 4.22
N SER A 17 8.72 14.97 2.92
CA SER A 17 9.71 15.04 1.86
C SER A 17 10.40 16.42 1.90
N ASN A 18 11.70 16.42 1.75
CA ASN A 18 12.51 17.64 1.72
C ASN A 18 13.45 17.71 0.52
N LYS A 19 13.38 16.73 -0.37
CA LYS A 19 14.18 16.63 -1.59
C LYS A 19 13.40 15.93 -2.69
N GLY A 20 13.66 16.30 -3.94
CA GLY A 20 13.11 15.66 -5.12
C GLY A 20 11.88 16.38 -5.67
N GLU A 21 11.15 15.69 -6.51
CA GLU A 21 9.87 16.15 -7.06
C GLU A 21 8.76 16.09 -6.02
N ASP A 22 7.67 16.82 -6.25
CA ASP A 22 6.48 16.77 -5.41
C ASP A 22 5.92 15.34 -5.39
N PRO A 23 5.90 14.68 -4.20
CA PRO A 23 5.47 13.31 -4.10
C PRO A 23 3.98 13.11 -4.46
N ALA A 24 3.13 14.12 -4.28
CA ALA A 24 1.74 14.08 -4.69
C ALA A 24 1.58 14.05 -6.21
N ALA A 25 2.39 14.83 -6.93
CA ALA A 25 2.43 14.80 -8.39
C ALA A 25 2.88 13.42 -8.91
N VAL A 26 3.91 12.83 -8.31
CA VAL A 26 4.39 11.48 -8.66
C VAL A 26 3.33 10.42 -8.35
N ALA A 27 2.63 10.53 -7.22
CA ALA A 27 1.53 9.63 -6.88
C ALA A 27 0.37 9.71 -7.89
N THR A 28 0.05 10.92 -8.39
CA THR A 28 -0.92 11.11 -9.47
C THR A 28 -0.52 10.37 -10.75
N MET A 29 0.76 10.44 -11.13
CA MET A 29 1.27 9.72 -12.30
C MET A 29 1.18 8.20 -12.13
N ALA A 30 1.48 7.69 -10.94
CA ALA A 30 1.33 6.27 -10.61
C ALA A 30 -0.14 5.83 -10.74
N ASN A 31 -1.06 6.61 -10.19
CA ASN A 31 -2.49 6.34 -10.27
C ASN A 31 -3.02 6.34 -11.71
N HIS A 32 -2.61 7.29 -12.53
CA HIS A 32 -2.93 7.30 -13.98
C HIS A 32 -2.40 6.05 -14.72
N SER A 33 -1.35 5.43 -14.18
CA SER A 33 -0.80 4.18 -14.70
C SER A 33 -1.48 2.92 -14.12
N GLY A 34 -2.55 3.09 -13.36
CA GLY A 34 -3.29 1.98 -12.72
C GLY A 34 -2.64 1.45 -11.44
N ILE A 35 -1.69 2.17 -10.85
CA ILE A 35 -0.99 1.79 -9.62
C ILE A 35 -1.54 2.62 -8.46
N THR A 36 -2.13 1.96 -7.47
CA THR A 36 -2.65 2.62 -6.27
C THR A 36 -1.53 2.92 -5.28
N VAL A 37 -1.47 4.14 -4.74
CA VAL A 37 -0.45 4.55 -3.76
C VAL A 37 -1.08 4.70 -2.38
N ASN A 38 -0.71 3.81 -1.45
CA ASN A 38 -1.13 3.87 -0.06
C ASN A 38 0.00 4.41 0.81
N VAL A 39 -0.33 5.18 1.84
CA VAL A 39 0.67 5.82 2.70
C VAL A 39 0.36 5.55 4.17
N ILE A 40 1.38 5.10 4.90
CA ILE A 40 1.31 4.96 6.36
C ILE A 40 2.31 5.93 6.98
N GLY A 41 1.78 6.90 7.72
CA GLY A 41 2.55 7.83 8.53
C GLY A 41 2.74 7.29 9.94
N ILE A 42 3.99 7.20 10.43
CA ILE A 42 4.29 6.74 11.79
C ILE A 42 4.56 7.95 12.68
N LEU A 43 3.75 8.09 13.73
CA LEU A 43 3.92 9.15 14.73
C LEU A 43 4.86 8.77 15.86
N ASP A 44 5.62 9.75 16.33
CA ASP A 44 6.31 9.70 17.63
C ASP A 44 5.37 10.15 18.75
N GLU A 45 5.42 9.47 19.88
CA GLU A 45 4.71 9.90 21.07
C GLU A 45 5.22 11.29 21.52
N GLY A 46 4.29 12.24 21.66
CA GLY A 46 4.58 13.59 22.17
C GLY A 46 5.05 14.62 21.14
N ARG A 47 5.08 14.32 19.86
CA ARG A 47 5.38 15.29 18.79
C ARG A 47 4.16 15.57 17.92
N SER A 48 3.76 16.84 17.84
CA SER A 48 2.73 17.31 16.90
C SER A 48 3.39 17.65 15.56
N HIS A 49 3.09 16.84 14.52
CA HIS A 49 3.62 17.06 13.16
C HIS A 49 2.47 17.30 12.17
N SER A 50 1.79 18.43 12.28
CA SER A 50 0.65 18.77 11.42
C SER A 50 0.98 18.77 9.92
N SER A 51 2.18 19.21 9.55
CA SER A 51 2.61 19.32 8.14
C SER A 51 2.93 17.96 7.50
N GLY A 52 3.57 17.04 8.22
CA GLY A 52 3.83 15.69 7.72
C GLY A 52 2.55 14.85 7.53
N LEU A 53 1.58 15.07 8.40
CA LEU A 53 0.27 14.41 8.32
C LEU A 53 -0.47 14.79 7.04
N GLN A 54 -0.47 16.07 6.70
CA GLN A 54 -1.14 16.57 5.50
C GLN A 54 -0.47 16.06 4.21
N GLU A 55 0.84 15.92 4.21
CA GLU A 55 1.57 15.34 3.07
C GLU A 55 1.20 13.86 2.87
N VAL A 56 1.16 13.05 3.94
CA VAL A 56 0.72 11.64 3.92
C VAL A 56 -0.67 11.50 3.30
N GLU A 57 -1.62 12.33 3.74
CA GLU A 57 -2.99 12.34 3.21
C GLU A 57 -3.02 12.74 1.73
N ASN A 58 -2.30 13.79 1.36
CA ASN A 58 -2.27 14.31 0.00
C ASN A 58 -1.66 13.31 -0.99
N ILE A 59 -0.57 12.66 -0.64
CA ILE A 59 0.06 11.62 -1.47
C ILE A 59 -0.92 10.47 -1.72
N ALA A 60 -1.57 9.97 -0.67
CA ALA A 60 -2.51 8.86 -0.80
C ALA A 60 -3.74 9.25 -1.62
N GLN A 61 -4.29 10.43 -1.42
CA GLN A 61 -5.43 10.95 -2.19
C GLN A 61 -5.09 11.07 -3.68
N CYS A 62 -3.96 11.68 -4.01
CA CYS A 62 -3.48 11.81 -5.39
C CYS A 62 -3.16 10.45 -6.02
N GLY A 63 -2.69 9.49 -5.23
CA GLY A 63 -2.41 8.12 -5.63
C GLY A 63 -3.63 7.21 -5.71
N GLY A 64 -4.84 7.72 -5.49
CA GLY A 64 -6.10 6.93 -5.49
C GLY A 64 -6.19 5.89 -4.37
N GLY A 65 -5.28 5.95 -3.41
CA GLY A 65 -5.14 4.98 -2.31
C GLY A 65 -5.73 5.46 -0.98
N MET A 66 -5.14 4.96 0.09
CA MET A 66 -5.53 5.24 1.47
C MET A 66 -4.34 5.76 2.27
N SER A 67 -4.60 6.67 3.19
CA SER A 67 -3.65 7.10 4.21
C SER A 67 -4.08 6.61 5.59
N GLN A 68 -3.11 6.22 6.39
CA GLN A 68 -3.30 5.97 7.82
C GLN A 68 -2.13 6.54 8.60
N ILE A 69 -2.45 7.10 9.74
CA ILE A 69 -1.48 7.68 10.66
C ILE A 69 -1.55 6.89 11.94
N VAL A 70 -0.45 6.32 12.36
CA VAL A 70 -0.43 5.36 13.47
C VAL A 70 0.77 5.56 14.36
N TYR A 71 0.63 5.13 15.60
CA TYR A 71 1.77 4.91 16.47
C TYR A 71 2.46 3.58 16.15
N LYS A 72 3.74 3.50 16.47
CA LYS A 72 4.60 2.32 16.24
C LYS A 72 3.93 0.99 16.65
N GLN A 73 3.22 0.96 17.76
CA GLN A 73 2.60 -0.24 18.31
C GLN A 73 1.46 -0.82 17.42
N SER A 74 0.82 0.02 16.63
CA SER A 74 -0.31 -0.39 15.76
C SER A 74 0.10 -0.64 14.32
N LEU A 75 1.38 -0.56 14.00
CA LEU A 75 1.86 -0.58 12.62
C LEU A 75 1.54 -1.88 11.88
N SER A 76 1.78 -3.04 12.50
CA SER A 76 1.56 -4.34 11.85
C SER A 76 0.10 -4.53 11.43
N GLN A 77 -0.84 -4.26 12.32
CA GLN A 77 -2.27 -4.35 12.04
C GLN A 77 -2.69 -3.34 10.95
N THR A 78 -2.14 -2.13 11.00
CA THR A 78 -2.45 -1.08 10.01
C THR A 78 -1.94 -1.42 8.62
N VAL A 79 -0.73 -1.95 8.50
CA VAL A 79 -0.14 -2.37 7.21
C VAL A 79 -1.04 -3.40 6.52
N GLN A 80 -1.50 -4.41 7.25
CA GLN A 80 -2.41 -5.44 6.73
C GLN A 80 -3.76 -4.84 6.33
N MET A 81 -4.36 -4.03 7.22
CA MET A 81 -5.65 -3.39 6.99
C MET A 81 -5.62 -2.48 5.74
N VAL A 82 -4.65 -1.58 5.64
CA VAL A 82 -4.52 -0.64 4.52
C VAL A 82 -4.34 -1.40 3.20
N THR A 83 -3.49 -2.41 3.16
CA THR A 83 -3.27 -3.21 1.94
C THR A 83 -4.55 -3.92 1.49
N LYS A 84 -5.28 -4.54 2.42
CA LYS A 84 -6.55 -5.23 2.14
C LYS A 84 -7.65 -4.27 1.70
N GLN A 85 -7.84 -3.16 2.41
CA GLN A 85 -8.87 -2.17 2.09
C GLN A 85 -8.59 -1.48 0.75
N ALA A 86 -7.33 -1.17 0.45
CA ALA A 86 -6.97 -0.60 -0.85
C ALA A 86 -7.24 -1.57 -2.01
N MET A 87 -6.99 -2.86 -1.79
CA MET A 87 -7.32 -3.90 -2.77
C MET A 87 -8.84 -3.96 -3.00
N ASN A 88 -9.63 -4.02 -1.92
CA ASN A 88 -11.09 -4.03 -1.97
C ASN A 88 -11.63 -2.80 -2.73
N LYS A 89 -11.18 -1.60 -2.35
CA LYS A 89 -11.57 -0.35 -3.02
C LYS A 89 -11.27 -0.37 -4.52
N THR A 90 -10.12 -0.90 -4.92
CA THR A 90 -9.72 -1.00 -6.34
C THR A 90 -10.62 -1.98 -7.09
N ILE A 91 -10.93 -3.13 -6.50
CA ILE A 91 -11.84 -4.14 -7.08
C ILE A 91 -13.26 -3.58 -7.20
N GLN A 92 -13.79 -2.97 -6.13
CA GLN A 92 -15.11 -2.35 -6.17
C GLN A 92 -15.20 -1.26 -7.24
N GLY A 93 -14.20 -0.39 -7.36
CA GLY A 93 -14.16 0.63 -8.40
C GLY A 93 -14.16 0.05 -9.82
N PHE A 94 -13.45 -1.06 -10.02
CA PHE A 94 -13.48 -1.78 -11.30
C PHE A 94 -14.86 -2.39 -11.58
N VAL A 95 -15.45 -3.07 -10.60
CA VAL A 95 -16.78 -3.69 -10.73
C VAL A 95 -17.85 -2.63 -10.98
N SER A 96 -17.84 -1.50 -10.25
CA SER A 96 -18.77 -0.38 -10.47
C SER A 96 -18.66 0.16 -11.89
N LYS A 97 -17.45 0.34 -12.39
CA LYS A 97 -17.22 0.81 -13.77
C LYS A 97 -17.77 -0.15 -14.82
N GLU A 98 -17.58 -1.46 -14.63
CA GLU A 98 -18.12 -2.46 -15.54
C GLU A 98 -19.66 -2.53 -15.48
N LEU A 99 -20.25 -2.38 -14.30
CA LEU A 99 -21.71 -2.29 -14.14
C LEU A 99 -22.27 -1.06 -14.87
N SER A 100 -21.64 0.11 -14.72
CA SER A 100 -22.05 1.34 -15.43
C SER A 100 -21.97 1.16 -16.96
N ASN A 101 -20.93 0.50 -17.45
CA ASN A 101 -20.80 0.19 -18.89
C ASN A 101 -21.91 -0.73 -19.41
N ILE A 102 -22.37 -1.69 -18.60
CA ILE A 102 -23.40 -2.66 -18.99
C ILE A 102 -24.80 -2.05 -18.86
N LEU A 103 -25.07 -1.30 -17.83
CA LEU A 103 -26.40 -0.76 -17.54
C LEU A 103 -26.68 0.57 -18.24
N GLY A 104 -25.65 1.23 -18.80
CA GLY A 104 -25.80 2.48 -19.56
C GLY A 104 -26.12 3.73 -18.72
N GLU A 105 -25.99 3.64 -17.41
CA GLU A 105 -26.19 4.74 -16.47
C GLU A 105 -24.94 4.87 -15.58
N GLU A 106 -24.69 6.03 -14.98
CA GLU A 106 -23.71 6.19 -13.89
C GLU A 106 -24.24 5.52 -12.60
N SER A 107 -24.35 4.18 -12.66
CA SER A 107 -24.86 3.38 -11.55
C SER A 107 -23.70 2.90 -10.69
N ASP A 108 -23.71 3.28 -9.42
CA ASP A 108 -22.79 2.72 -8.43
C ASP A 108 -23.40 1.42 -7.84
N ILE A 109 -22.56 0.58 -7.21
CA ILE A 109 -22.99 -0.62 -6.47
C ILE A 109 -24.09 -0.29 -5.43
N ILE A 110 -24.09 0.94 -4.93
CA ILE A 110 -25.09 1.44 -3.96
C ILE A 110 -26.48 1.59 -4.60
N ASP A 111 -26.58 1.85 -5.89
CA ASP A 111 -27.83 2.17 -6.59
C ASP A 111 -28.60 0.95 -7.09
N ILE A 112 -27.98 -0.24 -7.06
CA ILE A 112 -28.63 -1.49 -7.44
C ILE A 112 -29.46 -2.09 -6.30
N THR A 113 -30.45 -2.96 -6.65
CA THR A 113 -31.31 -3.61 -5.66
C THR A 113 -30.52 -4.42 -4.63
N PRO A 114 -30.98 -4.58 -3.38
CA PRO A 114 -30.27 -5.29 -2.33
C PRO A 114 -29.85 -6.71 -2.73
N GLU A 115 -30.70 -7.45 -3.46
CA GLU A 115 -30.42 -8.81 -3.90
C GLU A 115 -29.24 -8.83 -4.89
N LYS A 116 -29.29 -7.98 -5.91
CA LYS A 116 -28.19 -7.85 -6.87
C LYS A 116 -26.90 -7.33 -6.24
N ARG A 117 -27.03 -6.45 -5.23
CA ARG A 117 -25.87 -5.97 -4.48
C ARG A 117 -25.16 -7.12 -3.75
N ALA A 118 -25.92 -8.05 -3.15
CA ALA A 118 -25.33 -9.23 -2.52
C ALA A 118 -24.55 -10.10 -3.51
N GLU A 119 -25.09 -10.35 -4.69
CA GLU A 119 -24.39 -11.09 -5.75
C GLU A 119 -23.10 -10.38 -6.21
N VAL A 120 -23.16 -9.06 -6.36
CA VAL A 120 -21.96 -8.25 -6.72
C VAL A 120 -20.91 -8.30 -5.62
N MET A 121 -21.31 -8.23 -4.35
CA MET A 121 -20.37 -8.32 -3.23
C MET A 121 -19.72 -9.70 -3.12
N GLU A 122 -20.43 -10.77 -3.44
CA GLU A 122 -19.86 -12.12 -3.56
C GLU A 122 -18.76 -12.18 -4.64
N VAL A 123 -18.99 -11.56 -5.79
CA VAL A 123 -17.97 -11.44 -6.84
C VAL A 123 -16.76 -10.62 -6.38
N VAL A 124 -16.98 -9.52 -5.66
CA VAL A 124 -15.90 -8.71 -5.09
C VAL A 124 -15.06 -9.53 -4.13
N GLU A 125 -15.67 -10.28 -3.21
CA GLU A 125 -14.99 -11.16 -2.25
C GLU A 125 -14.20 -12.27 -2.95
N GLU A 126 -14.76 -12.90 -3.98
CA GLU A 126 -14.05 -13.90 -4.79
C GLU A 126 -12.84 -13.29 -5.50
N LEU A 127 -12.96 -12.09 -6.04
CA LEU A 127 -11.85 -11.37 -6.68
C LEU A 127 -10.77 -11.01 -5.66
N GLU A 128 -11.12 -10.59 -4.44
CA GLU A 128 -10.15 -10.34 -3.38
C GLU A 128 -9.29 -11.56 -3.06
N GLU A 129 -9.88 -12.75 -3.06
CA GLU A 129 -9.18 -14.00 -2.76
C GLU A 129 -8.36 -14.52 -3.95
N THR A 130 -8.77 -14.25 -5.19
CA THR A 130 -8.24 -14.91 -6.38
C THR A 130 -7.39 -14.03 -7.28
N CYS A 131 -7.53 -12.69 -7.23
CA CYS A 131 -6.73 -11.78 -8.07
C CYS A 131 -5.23 -11.83 -7.72
N ASN A 132 -4.38 -11.55 -8.70
CA ASN A 132 -2.95 -11.38 -8.46
C ASN A 132 -2.69 -10.02 -7.82
N LEU A 133 -1.76 -9.96 -6.87
CA LEU A 133 -1.38 -8.73 -6.19
C LEU A 133 0.13 -8.51 -6.27
N GLU A 134 0.56 -7.34 -6.73
CA GLU A 134 1.94 -6.87 -6.69
C GLU A 134 2.04 -5.65 -5.79
N VAL A 135 2.83 -5.76 -4.70
CA VAL A 135 3.04 -4.68 -3.74
C VAL A 135 4.49 -4.22 -3.75
N LEU A 136 4.71 -2.98 -4.15
CA LEU A 136 5.98 -2.29 -3.98
C LEU A 136 5.97 -1.56 -2.64
N VAL A 137 6.80 -1.98 -1.70
CA VAL A 137 6.96 -1.31 -0.41
C VAL A 137 8.11 -0.32 -0.49
N LEU A 138 7.85 0.95 -0.19
CA LEU A 138 8.84 2.01 -0.02
C LEU A 138 8.95 2.34 1.45
N VAL A 139 10.12 2.13 2.03
CA VAL A 139 10.38 2.38 3.45
C VAL A 139 11.29 3.58 3.59
N ASP A 140 10.81 4.58 4.31
CA ASP A 140 11.65 5.67 4.79
C ASP A 140 12.66 5.11 5.81
N THR A 141 13.93 5.36 5.55
CA THR A 141 15.05 4.96 6.42
C THR A 141 15.87 6.16 6.88
N SER A 142 15.26 7.35 6.89
CA SER A 142 15.84 8.56 7.48
C SER A 142 16.20 8.36 8.96
N GLY A 143 16.99 9.26 9.51
CA GLY A 143 17.46 9.13 10.90
C GLY A 143 16.32 9.04 11.92
N ARG A 144 15.18 9.68 11.67
CA ARG A 144 13.99 9.62 12.54
C ARG A 144 13.29 8.26 12.54
N MET A 145 13.48 7.49 11.49
CA MET A 145 12.90 6.14 11.37
C MET A 145 13.72 5.07 12.11
N ALA A 146 14.92 5.39 12.60
CA ALA A 146 15.88 4.41 13.12
C ALA A 146 15.29 3.47 14.19
N ASP A 147 14.52 4.01 15.13
CA ASP A 147 13.88 3.24 16.22
C ASP A 147 12.58 2.54 15.80
N LYS A 148 12.05 2.86 14.61
CA LYS A 148 10.81 2.32 14.05
C LYS A 148 11.05 1.16 13.06
N LEU A 149 12.27 1.06 12.50
CA LEU A 149 12.59 0.10 11.44
C LEU A 149 12.40 -1.36 11.85
N GLU A 150 12.61 -1.71 13.12
CA GLU A 150 12.38 -3.08 13.58
C GLU A 150 10.89 -3.43 13.52
N THR A 151 10.02 -2.53 13.98
CA THR A 151 8.57 -2.71 13.88
C THR A 151 8.08 -2.72 12.43
N VAL A 152 8.71 -1.92 11.55
CA VAL A 152 8.43 -1.98 10.11
C VAL A 152 8.74 -3.37 9.55
N LYS A 153 9.90 -3.95 9.90
CA LYS A 153 10.28 -5.31 9.48
C LYS A 153 9.28 -6.36 9.93
N GLU A 154 8.90 -6.34 11.21
CA GLU A 154 7.89 -7.24 11.78
C GLU A 154 6.56 -7.09 11.04
N SER A 155 6.12 -5.86 10.79
CA SER A 155 4.89 -5.57 10.06
C SER A 155 4.90 -6.10 8.62
N LEU A 156 6.04 -6.07 7.95
CA LEU A 156 6.18 -6.63 6.61
C LEU A 156 6.19 -8.17 6.61
N ILE A 157 6.71 -8.80 7.65
CA ILE A 157 6.59 -10.26 7.84
C ILE A 157 5.13 -10.63 7.99
N ASP A 158 4.40 -9.97 8.88
CA ASP A 158 2.99 -10.23 9.14
C ASP A 158 2.14 -10.02 7.90
N LEU A 159 2.39 -8.92 7.15
CA LEU A 159 1.75 -8.68 5.86
C LEU A 159 2.01 -9.83 4.90
N SER A 160 3.24 -10.30 4.83
CA SER A 160 3.63 -11.40 3.95
C SER A 160 2.88 -12.68 4.27
N ILE A 161 2.75 -13.00 5.54
CA ILE A 161 2.00 -14.18 6.02
C ILE A 161 0.52 -14.05 5.65
N SER A 162 -0.07 -12.89 5.92
CA SER A 162 -1.47 -12.59 5.61
C SER A 162 -1.78 -12.73 4.12
N LEU A 163 -0.92 -12.19 3.25
CA LEU A 163 -1.12 -12.28 1.82
C LEU A 163 -0.90 -13.70 1.26
N ASN A 164 0.00 -14.48 1.83
CA ASN A 164 0.20 -15.87 1.44
C ASN A 164 -0.95 -16.82 1.81
N ALA A 165 -1.85 -16.38 2.68
CA ALA A 165 -3.06 -17.13 3.00
C ALA A 165 -4.12 -17.06 1.87
N ARG A 166 -4.01 -16.09 0.93
CA ARG A 166 -4.89 -15.95 -0.22
C ARG A 166 -4.60 -17.00 -1.29
N THR A 167 -5.61 -17.32 -2.09
CA THR A 167 -5.48 -18.24 -3.25
C THR A 167 -4.81 -17.57 -4.45
N GLY A 168 -4.94 -16.25 -4.58
CA GLY A 168 -4.29 -15.46 -5.63
C GLY A 168 -2.78 -15.37 -5.45
N SER A 169 -2.07 -15.15 -6.54
CA SER A 169 -0.61 -15.00 -6.50
C SER A 169 -0.23 -13.61 -5.94
N ASN A 170 0.74 -13.59 -5.05
CA ASN A 170 1.24 -12.35 -4.48
C ASN A 170 2.72 -12.18 -4.79
N LYS A 171 3.14 -10.95 -5.12
CA LYS A 171 4.55 -10.60 -5.26
C LYS A 171 4.85 -9.34 -4.48
N PHE A 172 6.02 -9.33 -3.86
CA PHE A 172 6.55 -8.21 -3.10
C PHE A 172 7.88 -7.74 -3.65
N SER A 173 8.08 -6.43 -3.54
CA SER A 173 9.41 -5.83 -3.65
C SER A 173 9.55 -4.76 -2.57
N VAL A 174 10.74 -4.66 -1.95
CA VAL A 174 11.00 -3.67 -0.89
C VAL A 174 12.15 -2.78 -1.30
N TYR A 175 11.92 -1.49 -1.24
CA TYR A 175 12.92 -0.45 -1.45
C TYR A 175 13.01 0.43 -0.20
N ARG A 176 14.16 1.05 -0.02
CA ARG A 176 14.37 2.06 1.03
C ARG A 176 14.80 3.38 0.43
N PHE A 177 14.46 4.45 1.12
CA PHE A 177 14.92 5.81 0.86
C PHE A 177 15.07 6.59 2.19
N PRO A 178 16.06 7.45 2.35
CA PRO A 178 17.26 7.49 1.50
C PRO A 178 18.05 6.20 1.59
N GLY A 179 18.65 5.78 0.47
CA GLY A 179 19.61 4.68 0.47
C GLY A 179 20.97 5.11 1.02
N LYS A 180 21.88 4.16 1.22
CA LYS A 180 23.25 4.44 1.70
C LYS A 180 24.15 5.04 0.64
N ARG A 181 23.95 4.69 -0.62
CA ARG A 181 24.79 5.07 -1.75
C ARG A 181 24.02 5.79 -2.86
N LYS A 182 22.71 5.61 -2.91
CA LYS A 182 21.77 6.18 -3.89
C LYS A 182 20.56 6.71 -3.14
N ASP A 183 19.83 7.63 -3.75
CA ASP A 183 18.61 8.16 -3.16
C ASP A 183 17.60 7.06 -2.84
N VAL A 184 17.48 6.05 -3.71
CA VAL A 184 16.64 4.86 -3.50
C VAL A 184 17.46 3.60 -3.70
N GLU A 185 17.34 2.63 -2.82
CA GLU A 185 18.01 1.34 -2.91
C GLU A 185 17.04 0.17 -2.74
N LYS A 186 17.18 -0.82 -3.63
CA LYS A 186 16.43 -2.07 -3.53
C LYS A 186 16.95 -2.93 -2.38
N VAL A 187 16.07 -3.26 -1.44
CA VAL A 187 16.33 -4.17 -0.31
C VAL A 187 15.99 -5.59 -0.71
N TYR A 188 14.81 -5.77 -1.33
CA TYR A 188 14.29 -7.07 -1.75
C TYR A 188 13.65 -6.93 -3.13
N GLY A 189 14.02 -7.82 -4.05
CA GLY A 189 13.44 -7.83 -5.41
C GLY A 189 12.09 -8.54 -5.46
N TRP A 190 11.38 -8.40 -6.57
CA TRP A 190 10.10 -9.05 -6.79
C TRP A 190 10.17 -10.56 -6.57
N SER A 191 9.36 -11.07 -5.65
CA SER A 191 9.29 -12.47 -5.30
C SER A 191 7.93 -12.82 -4.73
N SER A 192 7.45 -14.02 -5.05
CA SER A 192 6.28 -14.64 -4.41
C SER A 192 6.69 -15.45 -3.18
N GLU A 193 7.96 -15.78 -3.01
CA GLU A 193 8.47 -16.53 -1.86
C GLU A 193 8.83 -15.57 -0.73
N LEU A 194 7.86 -15.23 0.08
CA LEU A 194 8.01 -14.29 1.20
C LEU A 194 8.71 -14.92 2.42
N LYS A 195 8.91 -16.24 2.42
CA LYS A 195 9.60 -16.97 3.49
C LYS A 195 11.01 -16.46 3.78
N ASN A 196 11.65 -15.84 2.80
CA ASN A 196 13.02 -15.33 2.90
C ASN A 196 13.11 -13.83 3.15
N ILE A 197 11.99 -13.12 3.28
CA ILE A 197 12.02 -11.65 3.46
C ILE A 197 12.81 -11.26 4.72
N ALA A 198 12.70 -12.04 5.80
CA ALA A 198 13.44 -11.82 7.04
C ALA A 198 14.97 -11.81 6.86
N ALA A 199 15.50 -12.62 5.92
CA ALA A 199 16.93 -12.66 5.63
C ALA A 199 17.49 -11.37 4.98
N PHE A 200 16.61 -10.55 4.38
CA PHE A 200 17.00 -9.28 3.75
C PHE A 200 16.86 -8.07 4.68
N PHE A 201 16.18 -8.21 5.80
CA PHE A 201 15.99 -7.13 6.77
C PHE A 201 17.26 -6.57 7.42
N PRO A 202 18.39 -7.29 7.56
CA PRO A 202 19.64 -6.66 7.96
C PRO A 202 20.08 -5.51 7.04
N LYS A 203 19.56 -5.48 5.79
CA LYS A 203 19.81 -4.37 4.85
C LYS A 203 18.91 -3.15 5.09
N LEU A 204 17.79 -3.33 5.80
CA LEU A 204 16.89 -2.25 6.16
C LEU A 204 17.37 -1.60 7.47
N THR A 205 18.37 -0.76 7.36
CA THR A 205 18.96 0.00 8.46
C THR A 205 18.88 1.49 8.12
N SER A 206 18.88 2.37 9.12
CA SER A 206 18.85 3.81 8.87
C SER A 206 19.95 4.21 7.89
N GLY A 207 19.58 4.93 6.87
CA GLY A 207 20.45 5.40 5.79
C GLY A 207 21.01 6.78 6.06
N GLY A 208 21.38 7.11 7.26
CA GLY A 208 22.10 8.32 7.67
C GLY A 208 21.86 9.64 6.89
N ILE A 209 21.92 10.73 7.55
CA ILE A 209 21.89 12.18 7.35
C ILE A 209 20.49 12.73 7.11
#